data_634fd2c185154156fe4435ca1e69b87a
#
_entry.id   634fd2c185154156fe4435ca1e69b87a
#
_cell.length_a   1.000
_cell.length_b   1.000
_cell.length_c   1.000
_cell.angle_alpha   90.00
_cell.angle_beta   90.00
_cell.angle_gamma   90.00
#
_symmetry.space_group_name_H-M   'P 1'
#
loop_
_entity.id
_entity.type
_entity.pdbx_description
1 polymer ?
#
loop_
_entity_poly.entity_id
_entity_poly.type
_entity_poly.pdbx_seq_one_letter_code
_entity_poly.pdbx_strand_id
1 'polypeptide(L)'
;MQKRRKNRLLLFKNGEVKMRKVIKIFIIFTIGFNCIACNPKHNDYSISVIDTSSTTNKSQITFYDNNLIKKSIYKYNYAELGTHSYQPQYKNSNIYLVPRGIGNKHDEKKIISINKKTRQVHEIYVNKNNIQCVSVSKRYLYTSSNLNMISYLTQYDMKNKKYHDLSLNDQYLSLVFSTNKYVYCFVNSLNKEFIYSTLQIYDHNLQPIKNIDITTIGNCQRKYTIYKNKAYIPVSYDMNDQNISKLIILNLKTNIIENIISFENTSYIGEIVKYKKYLLISHTNEVSLNKAKFTIFNLNNNKFKTINSNICIKSMAIKNNSLYTVDSLNYIYKFDLLNDMKLVKKIKHTPPKNMYLSTIAS
;
A
#
# COMPACT_ATOMS: atom_id res chain seq x y z
N MET A 1 31.06 79.20 4.31
CA MET A 1 31.02 78.21 5.42
C MET A 1 29.79 77.23 5.40
N GLN A 2 28.64 77.56 4.85
CA GLN A 2 27.43 76.78 4.85
C GLN A 2 27.46 75.52 3.92
N LYS A 3 28.19 75.57 2.81
CA LYS A 3 28.25 74.42 1.85
C LYS A 3 29.00 73.18 2.36
N ARG A 4 29.97 73.37 3.28
CA ARG A 4 30.71 72.21 3.88
C ARG A 4 29.94 71.48 4.97
N ARG A 5 28.98 72.12 5.67
CA ARG A 5 28.14 71.49 6.69
C ARG A 5 27.06 70.57 6.06
N LYS A 6 26.49 70.96 4.90
CA LYS A 6 25.48 70.13 4.21
C LYS A 6 26.07 68.77 3.69
N ASN A 7 27.32 68.80 3.21
CA ASN A 7 27.95 67.57 2.70
C ASN A 7 28.33 66.56 3.81
N ARG A 8 28.69 67.05 5.02
CA ARG A 8 28.92 66.15 6.16
C ARG A 8 27.65 65.47 6.67
N LEU A 9 26.52 66.15 6.70
CA LEU A 9 25.22 65.57 7.11
C LEU A 9 24.70 64.54 6.11
N LEU A 10 24.95 64.71 4.82
CA LEU A 10 24.57 63.75 3.78
C LEU A 10 25.42 62.45 3.83
N LEU A 11 26.72 62.56 4.16
CA LEU A 11 27.59 61.38 4.34
C LEU A 11 27.21 60.54 5.57
N PHE A 12 26.81 61.21 6.70
CA PHE A 12 26.34 60.48 7.88
C PHE A 12 25.01 59.79 7.64
N LYS A 13 24.06 60.43 6.94
CA LYS A 13 22.76 59.81 6.61
C LYS A 13 22.94 58.60 5.65
N ASN A 14 23.83 58.71 4.67
CA ASN A 14 24.09 57.60 3.76
C ASN A 14 24.83 56.42 4.43
N GLY A 15 25.66 56.69 5.45
CA GLY A 15 26.32 55.63 6.25
C GLY A 15 25.32 54.85 7.13
N GLU A 16 24.40 55.53 7.82
CA GLU A 16 23.37 54.89 8.63
C GLU A 16 22.40 54.07 7.79
N VAL A 17 22.01 54.54 6.61
CA VAL A 17 21.11 53.81 5.70
C VAL A 17 21.80 52.52 5.14
N LYS A 18 23.13 52.60 4.84
CA LYS A 18 23.87 51.39 4.44
C LYS A 18 24.03 50.39 5.59
N MET A 19 24.33 50.88 6.80
CA MET A 19 24.48 50.02 7.98
C MET A 19 23.14 49.34 8.36
N ARG A 20 22.02 50.07 8.32
CA ARG A 20 20.68 49.48 8.56
C ARG A 20 20.29 48.43 7.50
N LYS A 21 20.68 48.59 6.23
CA LYS A 21 20.47 47.58 5.19
C LYS A 21 21.33 46.33 5.40
N VAL A 22 22.59 46.48 5.79
CA VAL A 22 23.51 45.38 6.10
C VAL A 22 23.02 44.62 7.33
N ILE A 23 22.60 45.29 8.39
CA ILE A 23 22.03 44.66 9.60
C ILE A 23 20.74 43.90 9.28
N LYS A 24 19.84 44.47 8.44
CA LYS A 24 18.63 43.75 8.00
C LYS A 24 18.95 42.47 7.16
N ILE A 25 19.93 42.56 6.29
CA ILE A 25 20.37 41.38 5.50
C ILE A 25 21.00 40.33 6.41
N PHE A 26 21.79 40.71 7.42
CA PHE A 26 22.39 39.81 8.38
C PHE A 26 21.36 39.11 9.28
N ILE A 27 20.32 39.85 9.72
CA ILE A 27 19.20 39.31 10.51
C ILE A 27 18.35 38.33 9.66
N ILE A 28 18.11 38.62 8.38
CA ILE A 28 17.39 37.72 7.48
C ILE A 28 18.23 36.46 7.21
N PHE A 29 19.55 36.57 7.10
CA PHE A 29 20.44 35.41 6.95
C PHE A 29 20.52 34.55 8.22
N THR A 30 20.56 35.14 9.41
CA THR A 30 20.57 34.41 10.68
C THR A 30 19.22 33.74 10.98
N ILE A 31 18.11 34.36 10.63
CA ILE A 31 16.79 33.73 10.76
C ILE A 31 16.60 32.62 9.72
N GLY A 32 17.09 32.80 8.49
CA GLY A 32 17.08 31.79 7.43
C GLY A 32 17.92 30.56 7.75
N PHE A 33 19.08 30.71 8.41
CA PHE A 33 19.93 29.58 8.81
C PHE A 33 19.38 28.81 10.00
N ASN A 34 18.65 29.44 10.92
CA ASN A 34 18.02 28.73 12.04
C ASN A 34 16.79 27.93 11.63
N CYS A 35 16.15 28.22 10.48
CA CYS A 35 15.07 27.40 9.96
C CYS A 35 15.55 26.15 9.17
N ILE A 36 16.85 26.08 8.81
CA ILE A 36 17.41 24.94 8.07
C ILE A 36 17.95 23.85 9.04
N ALA A 37 18.10 24.15 10.32
CA ALA A 37 18.67 23.25 11.32
C ALA A 37 17.65 22.33 12.03
N CYS A 38 16.36 22.40 11.70
CA CYS A 38 15.42 21.34 12.05
C CYS A 38 15.40 20.27 10.95
N ASN A 39 16.52 19.58 10.74
CA ASN A 39 16.45 18.23 10.20
C ASN A 39 15.64 17.42 11.22
N PRO A 40 14.43 16.97 10.92
CA PRO A 40 13.75 16.03 11.79
C PRO A 40 14.73 14.85 11.91
N LYS A 41 15.19 14.57 13.14
CA LYS A 41 15.95 13.35 13.43
C LYS A 41 15.26 12.24 12.67
N HIS A 42 15.95 11.61 11.74
CA HIS A 42 15.46 10.44 11.02
C HIS A 42 15.16 9.38 12.09
N ASN A 43 13.92 9.37 12.59
CA ASN A 43 13.47 8.32 13.48
C ASN A 43 13.42 7.05 12.62
N ASP A 44 14.45 6.22 12.72
CA ASP A 44 14.48 4.90 12.10
C ASP A 44 13.29 4.12 12.64
N TYR A 45 12.31 3.91 11.78
CA TYR A 45 11.20 3.01 12.06
C TYR A 45 11.30 1.77 11.20
N SER A 46 10.77 0.68 11.71
CA SER A 46 10.74 -0.60 11.00
C SER A 46 9.39 -0.88 10.40
N ILE A 47 8.32 -0.59 11.13
CA ILE A 47 6.95 -0.76 10.66
C ILE A 47 6.06 0.41 11.07
N SER A 48 5.01 0.58 10.30
CA SER A 48 3.87 1.43 10.64
C SER A 48 2.61 0.59 10.76
N VAL A 49 1.83 0.87 11.80
CA VAL A 49 0.51 0.27 12.04
C VAL A 49 -0.53 1.32 11.72
N ILE A 50 -1.52 0.96 10.91
CA ILE A 50 -2.59 1.83 10.48
C ILE A 50 -3.86 1.44 11.21
N ASP A 51 -4.35 2.33 12.06
CA ASP A 51 -5.66 2.26 12.69
C ASP A 51 -6.63 3.18 11.97
N THR A 52 -7.86 2.76 11.76
CA THR A 52 -8.87 3.54 11.05
C THR A 52 -10.27 3.31 11.61
N SER A 53 -11.18 4.22 11.29
CA SER A 53 -12.59 4.11 11.66
C SER A 53 -13.44 3.94 10.41
N SER A 54 -14.48 3.11 10.51
CA SER A 54 -15.52 2.98 9.47
C SER A 54 -16.69 3.94 9.66
N THR A 55 -16.75 4.63 10.79
CA THR A 55 -17.88 5.50 11.17
C THR A 55 -17.51 6.97 11.29
N THR A 56 -16.22 7.28 11.34
CA THR A 56 -15.73 8.66 11.45
C THR A 56 -14.55 8.90 10.53
N ASN A 57 -14.37 10.14 10.05
CA ASN A 57 -13.19 10.52 9.25
C ASN A 57 -11.93 10.60 10.14
N LYS A 58 -11.50 9.45 10.67
CA LYS A 58 -10.33 9.37 11.53
C LYS A 58 -9.50 8.15 11.20
N SER A 59 -8.22 8.37 11.05
CA SER A 59 -7.19 7.33 10.99
C SER A 59 -5.96 7.76 11.78
N GLN A 60 -5.19 6.79 12.20
CA GLN A 60 -3.93 7.00 12.89
C GLN A 60 -2.87 6.05 12.36
N ILE A 61 -1.67 6.56 12.17
CA ILE A 61 -0.50 5.73 11.83
C ILE A 61 0.47 5.81 13.00
N THR A 62 0.76 4.65 13.58
CA THR A 62 1.73 4.48 14.66
C THR A 62 3.00 3.85 14.10
N PHE A 63 4.12 4.51 14.27
CA PHE A 63 5.43 4.04 13.81
C PHE A 63 6.18 3.38 14.96
N TYR A 64 6.73 2.20 14.68
CA TYR A 64 7.52 1.40 15.62
C TYR A 64 8.94 1.19 15.10
N ASP A 65 9.93 1.22 15.99
CA ASP A 65 11.30 0.86 15.66
C ASP A 65 11.50 -0.67 15.54
N ASN A 66 12.74 -1.08 15.32
CA ASN A 66 13.11 -2.49 15.20
C ASN A 66 12.85 -3.31 16.49
N ASN A 67 12.77 -2.64 17.63
CA ASN A 67 12.46 -3.28 18.92
C ASN A 67 10.98 -3.21 19.28
N LEU A 68 10.12 -2.86 18.33
CA LEU A 68 8.69 -2.64 18.54
C LEU A 68 8.41 -1.60 19.63
N ILE A 69 9.29 -0.60 19.76
CA ILE A 69 9.07 0.57 20.61
C ILE A 69 8.40 1.64 19.76
N LYS A 70 7.30 2.17 20.27
CA LYS A 70 6.54 3.25 19.62
C LYS A 70 7.39 4.52 19.54
N LYS A 71 7.55 5.06 18.34
CA LYS A 71 8.36 6.26 18.05
C LYS A 71 7.53 7.50 17.80
N SER A 72 6.49 7.37 17.02
CA SER A 72 5.65 8.52 16.66
C SER A 72 4.24 8.09 16.27
N ILE A 73 3.32 9.03 16.35
CA ILE A 73 1.93 8.88 15.96
C ILE A 73 1.56 10.05 15.08
N TYR A 74 0.88 9.75 13.97
CA TYR A 74 0.29 10.75 13.10
C TYR A 74 -1.19 10.47 12.92
N LYS A 75 -2.00 11.51 13.07
CA LYS A 75 -3.45 11.44 12.93
C LYS A 75 -3.86 12.05 11.60
N TYR A 76 -4.84 11.45 10.96
CA TYR A 76 -5.35 11.86 9.65
C TYR A 76 -6.87 11.87 9.65
N ASN A 77 -7.44 12.72 8.81
CA ASN A 77 -8.89 12.88 8.67
C ASN A 77 -9.42 12.03 7.49
N TYR A 78 -9.11 10.74 7.50
CA TYR A 78 -9.57 9.76 6.51
C TYR A 78 -10.26 8.61 7.23
N ALA A 79 -11.42 8.16 6.70
CA ALA A 79 -12.07 6.94 7.13
C ALA A 79 -11.62 5.76 6.28
N GLU A 80 -11.61 4.57 6.86
CA GLU A 80 -11.27 3.32 6.15
C GLU A 80 -9.92 3.39 5.40
N LEU A 81 -8.92 4.05 6.00
CA LEU A 81 -7.58 4.22 5.41
C LEU A 81 -6.84 2.90 5.39
N GLY A 82 -6.53 2.43 4.19
CA GLY A 82 -5.95 1.11 3.96
C GLY A 82 -6.95 0.01 4.34
N THR A 83 -6.86 -1.12 3.72
CA THR A 83 -7.68 -2.28 4.05
C THR A 83 -6.81 -3.53 4.08
N HIS A 84 -7.09 -4.46 4.99
CA HIS A 84 -6.40 -5.74 5.00
C HIS A 84 -6.71 -6.59 3.76
N SER A 85 -7.81 -6.33 3.06
CA SER A 85 -8.16 -7.04 1.82
C SER A 85 -7.21 -6.73 0.68
N TYR A 86 -6.67 -5.51 0.62
CA TYR A 86 -5.75 -5.08 -0.44
C TYR A 86 -4.44 -4.61 0.17
N GLN A 87 -3.34 -5.01 -0.43
CA GLN A 87 -2.02 -4.64 0.08
C GLN A 87 -1.72 -3.16 -0.18
N PRO A 88 -1.06 -2.46 0.77
CA PRO A 88 -0.46 -1.16 0.50
C PRO A 88 0.50 -1.25 -0.68
N GLN A 89 0.51 -0.23 -1.54
CA GLN A 89 1.46 -0.16 -2.63
C GLN A 89 2.66 0.69 -2.24
N TYR A 90 3.83 0.26 -2.68
CA TYR A 90 5.09 0.94 -2.35
C TYR A 90 5.78 1.37 -3.63
N LYS A 91 6.17 2.65 -3.66
CA LYS A 91 7.02 3.16 -4.72
C LYS A 91 7.95 4.24 -4.21
N ASN A 92 9.24 4.08 -4.45
CA ASN A 92 10.28 4.96 -3.90
C ASN A 92 10.15 5.02 -2.36
N SER A 93 10.07 6.24 -1.82
CA SER A 93 9.88 6.46 -0.37
C SER A 93 8.41 6.58 0.03
N ASN A 94 7.45 6.28 -0.82
CA ASN A 94 6.04 6.49 -0.56
C ASN A 94 5.28 5.18 -0.36
N ILE A 95 4.30 5.22 0.55
CA ILE A 95 3.24 4.23 0.71
C ILE A 95 1.97 4.83 0.11
N TYR A 96 1.28 4.06 -0.73
CA TYR A 96 0.01 4.45 -1.34
C TYR A 96 -1.11 3.64 -0.70
N LEU A 97 -2.12 4.32 -0.20
CA LEU A 97 -3.25 3.77 0.52
C LEU A 97 -4.55 4.27 -0.08
N VAL A 98 -5.56 3.44 -0.04
CA VAL A 98 -6.92 3.79 -0.43
C VAL A 98 -7.70 4.20 0.82
N PRO A 99 -8.23 5.42 0.92
CA PRO A 99 -9.25 5.79 1.89
C PRO A 99 -10.62 5.42 1.31
N ARG A 100 -11.33 4.47 1.89
CA ARG A 100 -12.63 4.03 1.35
C ARG A 100 -13.81 4.93 1.73
N GLY A 101 -13.64 5.79 2.74
CA GLY A 101 -14.70 6.67 3.21
C GLY A 101 -15.59 6.07 4.31
N ILE A 102 -16.63 6.79 4.71
CA ILE A 102 -17.52 6.41 5.82
C ILE A 102 -18.71 5.63 5.28
N GLY A 103 -18.83 4.34 5.66
CA GLY A 103 -20.00 3.53 5.45
C GLY A 103 -20.62 3.68 4.05
N ASN A 104 -21.85 4.18 3.96
CA ASN A 104 -22.54 4.41 2.69
C ASN A 104 -22.07 5.69 1.93
N LYS A 105 -21.15 6.44 2.48
CA LYS A 105 -20.56 7.64 1.85
C LYS A 105 -19.16 7.34 1.33
N HIS A 106 -19.05 6.35 0.43
CA HIS A 106 -17.79 5.99 -0.23
C HIS A 106 -17.48 6.95 -1.39
N ASP A 107 -17.46 8.23 -1.12
CA ASP A 107 -17.26 9.30 -2.09
C ASP A 107 -15.82 9.84 -2.13
N GLU A 108 -14.89 9.16 -1.43
CA GLU A 108 -13.47 9.51 -1.48
C GLU A 108 -12.88 9.21 -2.87
N LYS A 109 -12.78 10.27 -3.68
CA LYS A 109 -12.18 10.22 -5.03
C LYS A 109 -10.69 10.51 -4.98
N LYS A 110 -9.96 9.79 -4.12
CA LYS A 110 -8.52 10.04 -3.93
C LYS A 110 -7.76 8.84 -3.44
N ILE A 111 -6.46 8.87 -3.70
CA ILE A 111 -5.45 7.97 -3.13
C ILE A 111 -4.56 8.79 -2.21
N ILE A 112 -4.20 8.25 -1.07
CA ILE A 112 -3.32 8.86 -0.11
C ILE A 112 -1.90 8.34 -0.32
N SER A 113 -0.96 9.22 -0.59
CA SER A 113 0.46 8.94 -0.67
C SER A 113 1.16 9.49 0.56
N ILE A 114 1.84 8.65 1.33
CA ILE A 114 2.56 9.01 2.55
C ILE A 114 4.04 8.78 2.35
N ASN A 115 4.84 9.84 2.46
CA ASN A 115 6.28 9.70 2.39
C ASN A 115 6.81 9.04 3.67
N LYS A 116 7.49 7.92 3.54
CA LYS A 116 8.00 7.13 4.67
C LYS A 116 9.04 7.86 5.53
N LYS A 117 9.78 8.80 4.95
CA LYS A 117 10.82 9.55 5.63
C LYS A 117 10.28 10.82 6.29
N THR A 118 9.64 11.67 5.51
CA THR A 118 9.15 12.99 5.97
C THR A 118 7.79 12.93 6.64
N ARG A 119 7.02 11.85 6.46
CA ARG A 119 5.62 11.69 6.92
C ARG A 119 4.63 12.62 6.21
N GLN A 120 5.09 13.37 5.23
CA GLN A 120 4.22 14.22 4.41
C GLN A 120 3.19 13.38 3.68
N VAL A 121 1.96 13.88 3.67
CA VAL A 121 0.82 13.30 2.99
C VAL A 121 0.54 14.09 1.74
N HIS A 122 0.32 13.39 0.64
CA HIS A 122 -0.15 13.96 -0.61
C HIS A 122 -1.42 13.23 -1.03
N GLU A 123 -2.46 13.99 -1.31
CA GLU A 123 -3.69 13.50 -1.92
C GLU A 123 -3.54 13.49 -3.44
N ILE A 124 -3.86 12.36 -4.03
CA ILE A 124 -3.91 12.20 -5.48
C ILE A 124 -5.39 11.98 -5.83
N TYR A 125 -6.02 13.02 -6.34
CA TYR A 125 -7.41 12.95 -6.74
C TYR A 125 -7.57 12.08 -7.97
N VAL A 126 -8.63 11.28 -8.00
CA VAL A 126 -9.08 10.47 -9.11
C VAL A 126 -10.54 10.77 -9.40
N ASN A 127 -11.03 10.42 -10.60
CA ASN A 127 -12.38 10.79 -11.01
C ASN A 127 -13.50 9.82 -10.57
N LYS A 128 -13.14 8.68 -9.97
CA LYS A 128 -14.10 7.66 -9.51
C LYS A 128 -14.03 7.51 -7.99
N ASN A 129 -15.17 7.26 -7.39
CA ASN A 129 -15.31 6.88 -5.98
C ASN A 129 -15.35 5.35 -5.82
N ASN A 130 -15.55 4.88 -4.59
CA ASN A 130 -15.57 3.46 -4.21
C ASN A 130 -14.35 2.68 -4.74
N ILE A 131 -13.18 3.27 -4.55
CA ILE A 131 -11.91 2.69 -4.98
C ILE A 131 -11.64 1.45 -4.13
N GLN A 132 -11.27 0.34 -4.76
CA GLN A 132 -10.94 -0.91 -4.09
C GLN A 132 -9.43 -1.09 -3.96
N CYS A 133 -8.70 -0.98 -5.05
CA CYS A 133 -7.25 -1.13 -5.03
C CYS A 133 -6.55 -0.06 -5.86
N VAL A 134 -5.25 0.06 -5.64
CA VAL A 134 -4.36 0.96 -6.37
C VAL A 134 -3.11 0.21 -6.83
N SER A 135 -2.63 0.53 -8.02
CA SER A 135 -1.33 0.11 -8.53
C SER A 135 -0.56 1.32 -9.03
N VAL A 136 0.74 1.39 -8.72
CA VAL A 136 1.55 2.56 -9.04
C VAL A 136 2.73 2.16 -9.92
N SER A 137 2.75 2.62 -11.17
CA SER A 137 3.87 2.49 -12.10
C SER A 137 4.75 3.75 -12.10
N LYS A 138 5.74 3.82 -12.99
CA LYS A 138 6.64 4.99 -13.08
C LYS A 138 5.89 6.29 -13.44
N ARG A 139 4.91 6.21 -14.33
CA ARG A 139 4.17 7.36 -14.87
C ARG A 139 2.71 7.35 -14.46
N TYR A 140 2.13 6.18 -14.33
CA TYR A 140 0.70 6.01 -14.14
C TYR A 140 0.34 5.46 -12.77
N LEU A 141 -0.79 5.91 -12.26
CA LEU A 141 -1.49 5.30 -11.15
C LEU A 141 -2.77 4.69 -11.72
N TYR A 142 -3.02 3.43 -11.37
CA TYR A 142 -4.23 2.71 -11.77
C TYR A 142 -5.08 2.44 -10.53
N THR A 143 -6.39 2.63 -10.65
CA THR A 143 -7.34 2.26 -9.60
C THR A 143 -8.44 1.37 -10.17
N SER A 144 -8.93 0.45 -9.34
CA SER A 144 -10.21 -0.21 -9.57
C SER A 144 -11.29 0.45 -8.72
N SER A 145 -12.43 0.70 -9.33
CA SER A 145 -13.64 1.19 -8.65
C SER A 145 -14.83 0.35 -9.10
N ASN A 146 -15.69 -0.03 -8.15
CA ASN A 146 -16.86 -0.86 -8.46
C ASN A 146 -18.10 -0.14 -7.95
N LEU A 147 -18.98 0.27 -8.85
CA LEU A 147 -20.17 1.05 -8.55
C LEU A 147 -21.34 0.64 -9.43
N ASN A 148 -22.47 0.27 -8.83
CA ASN A 148 -23.72 -0.04 -9.52
C ASN A 148 -23.56 -1.06 -10.66
N MET A 149 -22.94 -2.21 -10.38
CA MET A 149 -22.65 -3.29 -11.34
C MET A 149 -21.65 -2.91 -12.45
N ILE A 150 -21.08 -1.72 -12.41
CA ILE A 150 -20.03 -1.28 -13.33
C ILE A 150 -18.72 -1.18 -12.57
N SER A 151 -17.69 -1.81 -13.11
CA SER A 151 -16.32 -1.58 -12.67
C SER A 151 -15.62 -0.58 -13.58
N TYR A 152 -14.76 0.22 -12.99
CA TYR A 152 -13.92 1.17 -13.71
C TYR A 152 -12.45 0.86 -13.44
N LEU A 153 -11.69 0.69 -14.52
CA LEU A 153 -10.25 0.79 -14.49
C LEU A 153 -9.90 2.24 -14.83
N THR A 154 -9.47 3.01 -13.84
CA THR A 154 -9.02 4.38 -14.05
C THR A 154 -7.50 4.41 -14.13
N GLN A 155 -6.97 4.95 -15.22
CA GLN A 155 -5.57 5.35 -15.35
C GLN A 155 -5.46 6.84 -15.07
N TYR A 156 -4.57 7.22 -14.16
CA TYR A 156 -4.19 8.60 -13.90
C TYR A 156 -2.74 8.84 -14.32
N ASP A 157 -2.52 9.71 -15.31
CA ASP A 157 -1.18 10.15 -15.70
C ASP A 157 -0.66 11.17 -14.68
N MET A 158 0.26 10.75 -13.84
CA MET A 158 0.81 11.59 -12.77
C MET A 158 1.61 12.80 -13.30
N LYS A 159 2.10 12.75 -14.54
CA LYS A 159 2.82 13.87 -15.17
C LYS A 159 1.85 14.91 -15.75
N ASN A 160 0.86 14.45 -16.51
CA ASN A 160 -0.05 15.31 -17.27
C ASN A 160 -1.35 15.63 -16.51
N LYS A 161 -1.59 14.99 -15.35
CA LYS A 161 -2.81 15.16 -14.53
C LYS A 161 -4.10 14.81 -15.30
N LYS A 162 -4.04 13.87 -16.23
CA LYS A 162 -5.18 13.43 -17.05
C LYS A 162 -5.65 12.03 -16.63
N TYR A 163 -6.93 11.78 -16.82
CA TYR A 163 -7.59 10.49 -16.57
C TYR A 163 -7.95 9.83 -17.88
N HIS A 164 -7.90 8.51 -17.85
CA HIS A 164 -8.44 7.65 -18.89
C HIS A 164 -9.15 6.49 -18.20
N ASP A 165 -10.44 6.32 -18.46
CA ASP A 165 -11.28 5.30 -17.84
C ASP A 165 -11.69 4.24 -18.85
N LEU A 166 -11.63 2.99 -18.41
CA LEU A 166 -12.24 1.85 -19.07
C LEU A 166 -13.39 1.34 -18.20
N SER A 167 -14.60 1.27 -18.76
CA SER A 167 -15.79 0.72 -18.09
C SER A 167 -15.94 -0.75 -18.40
N LEU A 168 -16.22 -1.56 -17.38
CA LEU A 168 -16.47 -2.99 -17.44
C LEU A 168 -17.87 -3.25 -16.87
N ASN A 169 -18.86 -3.39 -17.76
CA ASN A 169 -20.26 -3.57 -17.38
C ASN A 169 -20.51 -4.99 -16.87
N ASP A 170 -21.33 -5.15 -15.85
CA ASP A 170 -21.70 -6.43 -15.21
C ASP A 170 -20.48 -7.25 -14.75
N GLN A 171 -19.39 -6.56 -14.40
CA GLN A 171 -18.13 -7.13 -13.99
C GLN A 171 -17.63 -6.48 -12.70
N TYR A 172 -16.88 -7.23 -11.92
CA TYR A 172 -16.22 -6.80 -10.71
C TYR A 172 -14.71 -6.88 -10.88
N LEU A 173 -14.03 -5.73 -10.91
CA LEU A 173 -12.57 -5.65 -10.99
C LEU A 173 -11.96 -5.85 -9.60
N SER A 174 -11.54 -7.08 -9.32
CA SER A 174 -11.04 -7.49 -7.99
C SER A 174 -9.61 -7.05 -7.72
N LEU A 175 -8.74 -7.05 -8.74
CA LEU A 175 -7.34 -6.66 -8.61
C LEU A 175 -6.85 -5.99 -9.88
N VAL A 176 -6.10 -4.90 -9.72
CA VAL A 176 -5.29 -4.31 -10.79
C VAL A 176 -3.83 -4.22 -10.36
N PHE A 177 -2.93 -4.60 -11.23
CA PHE A 177 -1.52 -4.27 -11.10
C PHE A 177 -0.88 -3.96 -12.45
N SER A 178 0.23 -3.25 -12.44
CA SER A 178 0.90 -2.83 -13.66
C SER A 178 2.40 -3.12 -13.63
N THR A 179 2.94 -3.39 -14.80
CA THR A 179 4.37 -3.46 -15.08
C THR A 179 4.78 -2.25 -15.93
N ASN A 180 6.01 -2.22 -16.42
CA ASN A 180 6.44 -1.17 -17.38
C ASN A 180 5.76 -1.31 -18.76
N LYS A 181 5.15 -2.45 -19.07
CA LYS A 181 4.61 -2.75 -20.41
C LYS A 181 3.10 -2.94 -20.41
N TYR A 182 2.54 -3.55 -19.38
CA TYR A 182 1.15 -3.99 -19.35
C TYR A 182 0.44 -3.67 -18.04
N VAL A 183 -0.88 -3.61 -18.11
CA VAL A 183 -1.82 -3.54 -16.99
C VAL A 183 -2.58 -4.85 -16.93
N TYR A 184 -2.63 -5.47 -15.75
CA TYR A 184 -3.26 -6.76 -15.49
C TYR A 184 -4.48 -6.55 -14.61
N CYS A 185 -5.64 -7.00 -15.07
CA CYS A 185 -6.93 -6.84 -14.43
C CYS A 185 -7.55 -8.21 -14.16
N PHE A 186 -7.78 -8.54 -12.91
CA PHE A 186 -8.56 -9.72 -12.52
C PHE A 186 -10.01 -9.32 -12.36
N VAL A 187 -10.85 -9.89 -13.19
CA VAL A 187 -12.25 -9.48 -13.37
C VAL A 187 -13.16 -10.69 -13.12
N ASN A 188 -14.19 -10.47 -12.32
CA ASN A 188 -15.20 -11.49 -12.04
C ASN A 188 -16.55 -11.00 -12.55
N SER A 189 -17.37 -11.87 -13.13
CA SER A 189 -18.76 -11.60 -13.47
C SER A 189 -19.66 -12.64 -12.80
N LEU A 190 -20.78 -12.18 -12.27
CA LEU A 190 -21.78 -13.06 -11.69
C LEU A 190 -22.62 -13.66 -12.81
N ASN A 191 -22.63 -14.97 -12.91
CA ASN A 191 -23.64 -15.73 -13.62
C ASN A 191 -24.62 -16.30 -12.60
N LYS A 192 -25.81 -16.71 -13.03
CA LYS A 192 -26.81 -17.30 -12.13
C LYS A 192 -26.33 -18.57 -11.43
N GLU A 193 -25.38 -19.27 -11.99
CA GLU A 193 -24.90 -20.59 -11.53
C GLU A 193 -23.52 -20.52 -10.87
N PHE A 194 -22.62 -19.68 -11.36
CA PHE A 194 -21.24 -19.59 -10.86
C PHE A 194 -20.60 -18.24 -11.16
N ILE A 195 -19.45 -18.00 -10.54
CA ILE A 195 -18.62 -16.82 -10.77
C ILE A 195 -17.67 -17.11 -11.94
N TYR A 196 -17.87 -16.39 -13.03
CA TYR A 196 -16.96 -16.40 -14.17
C TYR A 196 -15.81 -15.43 -13.92
N SER A 197 -14.58 -15.89 -14.14
CA SER A 197 -13.38 -15.11 -13.83
C SER A 197 -12.42 -15.04 -15.00
N THR A 198 -11.88 -13.85 -15.26
CA THR A 198 -10.91 -13.61 -16.34
C THR A 198 -9.72 -12.79 -15.87
N LEU A 199 -8.57 -13.03 -16.48
CA LEU A 199 -7.41 -12.16 -16.44
C LEU A 199 -7.36 -11.38 -17.76
N GLN A 200 -7.71 -10.11 -17.72
CA GLN A 200 -7.65 -9.19 -18.84
C GLN A 200 -6.34 -8.39 -18.80
N ILE A 201 -5.65 -8.34 -19.93
CA ILE A 201 -4.34 -7.68 -20.04
C ILE A 201 -4.46 -6.55 -21.07
N TYR A 202 -4.04 -5.36 -20.67
CA TYR A 202 -4.07 -4.15 -21.48
C TYR A 202 -2.67 -3.55 -21.64
N ASP A 203 -2.47 -2.78 -22.70
CA ASP A 203 -1.33 -1.86 -22.78
C ASP A 203 -1.58 -0.60 -21.92
N HIS A 204 -0.63 0.34 -21.93
CA HIS A 204 -0.78 1.61 -21.21
C HIS A 204 -1.69 2.64 -21.90
N ASN A 205 -2.23 2.33 -23.09
CA ASN A 205 -3.30 3.09 -23.73
C ASN A 205 -4.67 2.48 -23.45
N LEU A 206 -4.73 1.48 -22.55
CA LEU A 206 -5.90 0.66 -22.20
C LEU A 206 -6.49 -0.09 -23.42
N GLN A 207 -5.65 -0.40 -24.41
CA GLN A 207 -6.04 -1.29 -25.51
C GLN A 207 -5.90 -2.75 -25.06
N PRO A 208 -6.89 -3.61 -25.34
CA PRO A 208 -6.85 -5.02 -24.93
C PRO A 208 -5.75 -5.76 -25.69
N ILE A 209 -4.94 -6.51 -24.96
CA ILE A 209 -3.86 -7.35 -25.49
C ILE A 209 -4.22 -8.82 -25.40
N LYS A 210 -4.79 -9.25 -24.28
CA LYS A 210 -5.13 -10.64 -24.05
C LYS A 210 -6.24 -10.78 -23.02
N ASN A 211 -7.09 -11.79 -23.22
CA ASN A 211 -8.06 -12.24 -22.23
C ASN A 211 -7.83 -13.72 -21.96
N ILE A 212 -7.74 -14.11 -20.68
CA ILE A 212 -7.47 -15.48 -20.26
C ILE A 212 -8.60 -15.89 -19.30
N ASP A 213 -9.32 -16.94 -19.66
CA ASP A 213 -10.29 -17.55 -18.75
C ASP A 213 -9.56 -18.23 -17.59
N ILE A 214 -9.92 -17.85 -16.37
CA ILE A 214 -9.39 -18.42 -15.13
C ILE A 214 -10.50 -18.96 -14.21
N THR A 215 -11.70 -19.15 -14.73
CA THR A 215 -12.88 -19.57 -13.98
C THR A 215 -12.63 -20.85 -13.19
N THR A 216 -12.04 -21.86 -13.80
CA THR A 216 -11.71 -23.14 -13.15
C THR A 216 -10.56 -23.03 -12.13
N ILE A 217 -9.77 -21.96 -12.21
CA ILE A 217 -8.71 -21.69 -11.25
C ILE A 217 -9.32 -21.08 -9.99
N GLY A 218 -10.23 -20.12 -10.16
CA GLY A 218 -10.99 -19.48 -9.10
C GLY A 218 -11.00 -17.94 -9.17
N ASN A 219 -11.54 -17.33 -8.14
CA ASN A 219 -11.82 -15.90 -8.07
C ASN A 219 -11.21 -15.22 -6.82
N CYS A 220 -11.57 -13.94 -6.62
CA CYS A 220 -11.19 -13.13 -5.45
C CYS A 220 -9.68 -12.91 -5.32
N GLN A 221 -9.04 -12.54 -6.42
CA GLN A 221 -7.66 -12.08 -6.42
C GLN A 221 -7.61 -10.66 -5.83
N ARG A 222 -6.86 -10.46 -4.75
CA ARG A 222 -6.75 -9.17 -4.05
C ARG A 222 -5.33 -8.70 -3.81
N LYS A 223 -4.36 -9.61 -3.97
CA LYS A 223 -2.95 -9.38 -3.68
C LYS A 223 -2.08 -9.97 -4.76
N TYR A 224 -0.86 -9.51 -4.85
CA TYR A 224 0.14 -10.05 -5.75
C TYR A 224 1.54 -9.77 -5.24
N THR A 225 2.49 -10.52 -5.75
CA THR A 225 3.92 -10.26 -5.55
C THR A 225 4.67 -10.52 -6.84
N ILE A 226 5.60 -9.65 -7.18
CA ILE A 226 6.45 -9.82 -8.36
C ILE A 226 7.86 -10.23 -7.95
N TYR A 227 8.36 -11.30 -8.58
CA TYR A 227 9.75 -11.70 -8.45
C TYR A 227 10.31 -12.03 -9.84
N LYS A 228 11.42 -11.35 -10.22
CA LYS A 228 11.94 -11.41 -11.59
C LYS A 228 10.83 -11.02 -12.59
N ASN A 229 10.55 -11.91 -13.54
CA ASN A 229 9.52 -11.70 -14.58
C ASN A 229 8.25 -12.51 -14.32
N LYS A 230 7.95 -12.84 -13.06
CA LYS A 230 6.76 -13.60 -12.69
C LYS A 230 5.96 -12.85 -11.64
N ALA A 231 4.64 -12.86 -11.79
CA ALA A 231 3.71 -12.46 -10.76
C ALA A 231 3.13 -13.70 -10.09
N TYR A 232 3.01 -13.63 -8.79
CA TYR A 232 2.46 -14.65 -7.91
C TYR A 232 1.18 -14.09 -7.31
N ILE A 233 0.04 -14.67 -7.65
CA ILE A 233 -1.28 -14.13 -7.35
C ILE A 233 -2.08 -15.17 -6.56
N PRO A 234 -2.41 -14.89 -5.28
CA PRO A 234 -3.31 -15.72 -4.49
C PRO A 234 -4.71 -15.79 -5.08
N VAL A 235 -5.31 -16.98 -4.99
CA VAL A 235 -6.70 -17.26 -5.33
C VAL A 235 -7.35 -17.91 -4.13
N SER A 236 -8.43 -17.30 -3.63
CA SER A 236 -8.99 -17.65 -2.32
C SER A 236 -10.36 -18.33 -2.40
N TYR A 237 -11.05 -18.25 -3.53
CA TYR A 237 -12.35 -18.89 -3.74
C TYR A 237 -12.40 -19.57 -5.10
N ASP A 238 -13.13 -20.67 -5.20
CA ASP A 238 -13.44 -21.31 -6.46
C ASP A 238 -14.63 -20.64 -7.18
N MET A 239 -15.07 -21.19 -8.29
CA MET A 239 -16.20 -20.68 -9.07
C MET A 239 -17.54 -20.75 -8.33
N ASN A 240 -17.66 -21.60 -7.31
CA ASN A 240 -18.85 -21.75 -6.46
C ASN A 240 -18.74 -20.97 -5.14
N ASP A 241 -17.80 -20.03 -5.06
CA ASP A 241 -17.51 -19.21 -3.87
C ASP A 241 -17.09 -20.03 -2.63
N GLN A 242 -16.52 -21.24 -2.87
CA GLN A 242 -15.97 -22.05 -1.80
C GLN A 242 -14.51 -21.69 -1.55
N ASN A 243 -14.11 -21.72 -0.28
CA ASN A 243 -12.73 -21.41 0.12
C ASN A 243 -11.74 -22.39 -0.51
N ILE A 244 -10.78 -21.86 -1.23
CA ILE A 244 -9.65 -22.62 -1.78
C ILE A 244 -8.34 -21.90 -1.46
N SER A 245 -7.24 -22.57 -1.73
CA SER A 245 -5.91 -22.04 -1.51
C SER A 245 -5.03 -22.37 -2.70
N LYS A 246 -5.05 -21.51 -3.73
CA LYS A 246 -4.24 -21.66 -4.93
C LYS A 246 -3.35 -20.42 -5.15
N LEU A 247 -2.26 -20.61 -5.88
CA LEU A 247 -1.34 -19.57 -6.27
C LEU A 247 -1.12 -19.62 -7.79
N ILE A 248 -1.54 -18.61 -8.51
CA ILE A 248 -1.23 -18.44 -9.93
C ILE A 248 0.20 -17.94 -10.07
N ILE A 249 0.98 -18.56 -10.98
CA ILE A 249 2.28 -18.09 -11.41
C ILE A 249 2.16 -17.62 -12.86
N LEU A 250 2.13 -16.30 -13.04
CA LEU A 250 1.98 -15.62 -14.33
C LEU A 250 3.35 -15.14 -14.83
N ASN A 251 3.74 -15.53 -16.03
CA ASN A 251 4.92 -15.01 -16.69
C ASN A 251 4.60 -13.64 -17.32
N LEU A 252 5.28 -12.59 -16.86
CA LEU A 252 5.06 -11.21 -17.27
C LEU A 252 5.73 -10.84 -18.61
N LYS A 253 6.58 -11.72 -19.17
CA LYS A 253 7.16 -11.53 -20.50
C LYS A 253 6.26 -12.07 -21.59
N THR A 254 5.69 -13.26 -21.36
CA THR A 254 4.87 -14.00 -22.35
C THR A 254 3.37 -13.82 -22.12
N ASN A 255 2.96 -13.29 -20.97
CA ASN A 255 1.56 -13.17 -20.55
C ASN A 255 0.84 -14.54 -20.54
N ILE A 256 1.52 -15.56 -20.02
CA ILE A 256 0.99 -16.94 -19.91
C ILE A 256 1.02 -17.36 -18.44
N ILE A 257 -0.04 -18.02 -17.98
CA ILE A 257 -0.06 -18.69 -16.70
C ILE A 257 0.81 -19.95 -16.85
N GLU A 258 1.98 -19.94 -16.20
CA GLU A 258 2.94 -21.04 -16.30
C GLU A 258 2.61 -22.20 -15.36
N ASN A 259 2.02 -21.86 -14.22
CA ASN A 259 1.71 -22.86 -13.20
C ASN A 259 0.61 -22.38 -12.25
N ILE A 260 -0.06 -23.34 -11.64
CA ILE A 260 -1.04 -23.17 -10.58
C ILE A 260 -0.66 -24.11 -9.46
N ILE A 261 -0.30 -23.57 -8.30
CA ILE A 261 0.05 -24.35 -7.12
C ILE A 261 -1.18 -24.43 -6.21
N SER A 262 -1.59 -25.62 -5.86
CA SER A 262 -2.60 -25.86 -4.83
C SER A 262 -1.91 -26.19 -3.50
N PHE A 263 -2.36 -25.54 -2.42
CA PHE A 263 -1.88 -25.81 -1.07
C PHE A 263 -2.90 -26.72 -0.38
N GLU A 264 -2.56 -27.99 -0.29
CA GLU A 264 -3.43 -28.99 0.33
C GLU A 264 -3.63 -28.74 1.84
N ASN A 265 -4.80 -29.11 2.33
CA ASN A 265 -5.17 -28.96 3.74
C ASN A 265 -5.09 -27.51 4.25
N THR A 266 -5.26 -26.52 3.37
CA THR A 266 -5.38 -25.10 3.69
C THR A 266 -6.68 -24.57 3.06
N SER A 267 -7.30 -23.56 3.67
CA SER A 267 -8.63 -23.13 3.25
C SER A 267 -8.68 -21.74 2.60
N TYR A 268 -7.61 -20.96 2.70
CA TYR A 268 -7.65 -19.57 2.25
C TYR A 268 -6.26 -18.95 2.28
N ILE A 269 -5.90 -18.15 1.29
CA ILE A 269 -4.68 -17.35 1.35
C ILE A 269 -5.03 -15.94 1.82
N GLY A 270 -4.66 -15.61 3.06
CA GLY A 270 -4.89 -14.28 3.63
C GLY A 270 -3.85 -13.25 3.21
N GLU A 271 -2.57 -13.56 3.45
CA GLU A 271 -1.45 -12.65 3.21
C GLU A 271 -0.35 -13.31 2.40
N ILE A 272 0.34 -12.50 1.60
CA ILE A 272 1.51 -12.91 0.84
C ILE A 272 2.57 -11.80 0.87
N VAL A 273 3.79 -12.13 1.30
CA VAL A 273 4.93 -11.20 1.28
C VAL A 273 6.19 -11.90 0.77
N LYS A 274 7.05 -11.15 0.11
CA LYS A 274 8.30 -11.69 -0.46
C LYS A 274 9.49 -11.39 0.43
N TYR A 275 10.29 -12.43 0.73
CA TYR A 275 11.57 -12.32 1.38
C TYR A 275 12.65 -13.05 0.58
N LYS A 276 13.59 -12.30 -0.02
CA LYS A 276 14.65 -12.85 -0.88
C LYS A 276 14.06 -13.78 -1.97
N LYS A 277 14.38 -15.08 -1.92
CA LYS A 277 13.88 -16.13 -2.83
C LYS A 277 12.65 -16.87 -2.29
N TYR A 278 12.00 -16.38 -1.25
CA TYR A 278 10.84 -17.02 -0.64
C TYR A 278 9.61 -16.13 -0.71
N LEU A 279 8.45 -16.75 -0.85
CA LEU A 279 7.17 -16.17 -0.46
C LEU A 279 6.78 -16.73 0.90
N LEU A 280 6.34 -15.85 1.75
CA LEU A 280 5.74 -16.15 3.04
C LEU A 280 4.24 -15.96 2.89
N ILE A 281 3.47 -17.02 3.11
CA ILE A 281 2.04 -17.05 2.81
C ILE A 281 1.29 -17.45 4.09
N SER A 282 0.32 -16.64 4.52
CA SER A 282 -0.60 -17.04 5.59
C SER A 282 -1.88 -17.65 5.03
N HIS A 283 -2.32 -18.73 5.63
CA HIS A 283 -3.58 -19.37 5.32
C HIS A 283 -4.51 -19.21 6.53
N THR A 284 -5.25 -18.15 6.53
CA THR A 284 -6.14 -17.81 7.63
C THR A 284 -7.34 -17.08 7.08
N ASN A 285 -8.54 -17.58 7.33
CA ASN A 285 -9.70 -16.73 7.28
C ASN A 285 -10.00 -16.22 8.70
N GLU A 286 -10.66 -15.08 8.82
CA GLU A 286 -10.89 -14.41 10.11
C GLU A 286 -11.77 -15.23 11.08
N VAL A 287 -12.40 -16.27 10.59
CA VAL A 287 -13.44 -17.05 11.28
C VAL A 287 -12.89 -18.28 12.00
N SER A 288 -11.68 -18.75 11.66
CA SER A 288 -11.17 -20.04 12.15
C SER A 288 -9.76 -19.95 12.72
N LEU A 289 -9.63 -19.50 13.95
CA LEU A 289 -8.36 -19.41 14.70
C LEU A 289 -7.61 -20.75 14.79
N ASN A 290 -8.34 -21.86 14.85
CA ASN A 290 -7.76 -23.20 15.09
C ASN A 290 -7.17 -23.86 13.81
N LYS A 291 -7.30 -23.24 12.66
CA LYS A 291 -6.84 -23.79 11.36
C LYS A 291 -5.83 -22.91 10.65
N ALA A 292 -5.21 -21.96 11.39
CA ALA A 292 -4.20 -21.09 10.80
C ALA A 292 -2.98 -21.89 10.38
N LYS A 293 -2.52 -21.68 9.16
CA LYS A 293 -1.32 -22.30 8.59
C LYS A 293 -0.43 -21.24 7.96
N PHE A 294 0.82 -21.58 7.81
CA PHE A 294 1.82 -20.71 7.21
C PHE A 294 2.67 -21.51 6.23
N THR A 295 2.83 -20.99 5.02
CA THR A 295 3.63 -21.62 3.97
C THR A 295 4.86 -20.80 3.64
N ILE A 296 6.01 -21.46 3.57
CA ILE A 296 7.26 -20.94 3.02
C ILE A 296 7.44 -21.54 1.64
N PHE A 297 7.26 -20.73 0.61
CA PHE A 297 7.34 -21.14 -0.79
C PHE A 297 8.65 -20.64 -1.43
N ASN A 298 9.42 -21.54 -2.04
CA ASN A 298 10.70 -21.20 -2.67
C ASN A 298 10.47 -20.83 -4.16
N LEU A 299 10.72 -19.58 -4.50
CA LEU A 299 10.54 -18.99 -5.84
C LEU A 299 11.46 -19.54 -6.93
N ASN A 300 12.55 -20.22 -6.57
CA ASN A 300 13.51 -20.76 -7.55
C ASN A 300 13.09 -22.14 -8.06
N ASN A 301 12.46 -22.96 -7.23
CA ASN A 301 12.13 -24.36 -7.57
C ASN A 301 10.68 -24.75 -7.31
N ASN A 302 9.84 -23.80 -6.90
CA ASN A 302 8.42 -23.98 -6.57
C ASN A 302 8.14 -24.99 -5.45
N LYS A 303 9.16 -25.41 -4.68
CA LYS A 303 8.95 -26.26 -3.50
C LYS A 303 8.44 -25.41 -2.33
N PHE A 304 7.61 -26.01 -1.50
CA PHE A 304 7.08 -25.33 -0.32
C PHE A 304 6.96 -26.25 0.89
N LYS A 305 6.90 -25.64 2.05
CA LYS A 305 6.61 -26.29 3.32
C LYS A 305 5.50 -25.51 4.02
N THR A 306 4.43 -26.19 4.36
CA THR A 306 3.33 -25.64 5.16
C THR A 306 3.43 -26.14 6.59
N ILE A 307 3.29 -25.26 7.54
CA ILE A 307 3.33 -25.52 8.98
C ILE A 307 2.07 -25.00 9.65
N ASN A 308 1.67 -25.62 10.75
CA ASN A 308 0.59 -25.10 11.58
C ASN A 308 1.04 -23.79 12.23
N SER A 309 0.15 -22.82 12.32
CA SER A 309 0.38 -21.53 12.98
C SER A 309 -0.65 -21.36 14.08
N ASN A 310 -0.18 -20.95 15.25
CA ASN A 310 -1.06 -20.56 16.37
C ASN A 310 -1.48 -19.08 16.28
N ILE A 311 -1.20 -18.42 15.15
CA ILE A 311 -1.44 -17.00 14.93
C ILE A 311 -2.34 -16.84 13.72
N CYS A 312 -3.51 -16.23 13.93
CA CYS A 312 -4.41 -15.81 12.87
C CYS A 312 -3.89 -14.50 12.25
N ILE A 313 -3.05 -14.61 11.24
CA ILE A 313 -2.36 -13.47 10.65
C ILE A 313 -3.34 -12.63 9.81
N LYS A 314 -3.55 -11.39 10.20
CA LYS A 314 -4.38 -10.41 9.52
C LYS A 314 -3.59 -9.56 8.52
N SER A 315 -2.34 -9.23 8.84
CA SER A 315 -1.47 -8.45 7.94
C SER A 315 0.00 -8.78 8.20
N MET A 316 0.80 -8.70 7.14
CA MET A 316 2.23 -8.97 7.18
C MET A 316 3.05 -7.87 6.50
N ALA A 317 4.23 -7.58 7.06
CA ALA A 317 5.22 -6.71 6.43
C ALA A 317 6.63 -7.25 6.69
N ILE A 318 7.56 -6.97 5.77
CA ILE A 318 8.97 -7.34 5.92
C ILE A 318 9.82 -6.08 5.93
N LYS A 319 10.71 -6.00 6.91
CA LYS A 319 11.76 -5.01 6.95
C LYS A 319 13.09 -5.67 7.29
N ASN A 320 14.08 -5.48 6.41
CA ASN A 320 15.38 -6.14 6.52
C ASN A 320 15.22 -7.68 6.59
N ASN A 321 15.67 -8.30 7.67
CA ASN A 321 15.56 -9.75 7.91
C ASN A 321 14.48 -10.10 8.94
N SER A 322 13.52 -9.22 9.16
CA SER A 322 12.42 -9.46 10.10
C SER A 322 11.09 -9.50 9.39
N LEU A 323 10.28 -10.50 9.72
CA LEU A 323 8.86 -10.56 9.41
C LEU A 323 8.09 -9.97 10.59
N TYR A 324 7.23 -9.03 10.30
CA TYR A 324 6.27 -8.48 11.23
C TYR A 324 4.88 -8.96 10.83
N THR A 325 4.12 -9.45 11.80
CA THR A 325 2.73 -9.88 11.57
C THR A 325 1.82 -9.26 12.62
N VAL A 326 0.57 -9.08 12.23
CA VAL A 326 -0.49 -8.69 13.15
C VAL A 326 -1.58 -9.76 13.13
N ASP A 327 -2.08 -10.12 14.30
CA ASP A 327 -3.20 -11.04 14.43
C ASP A 327 -4.55 -10.33 14.60
N SER A 328 -5.63 -11.09 14.57
CA SER A 328 -7.00 -10.60 14.77
C SER A 328 -7.23 -10.01 16.18
N LEU A 329 -6.37 -10.34 17.13
CA LEU A 329 -6.39 -9.82 18.50
C LEU A 329 -5.52 -8.57 18.64
N ASN A 330 -4.96 -8.03 17.57
CA ASN A 330 -4.07 -6.85 17.51
C ASN A 330 -2.74 -7.05 18.26
N TYR A 331 -2.22 -8.28 18.36
CA TYR A 331 -0.82 -8.47 18.76
C TYR A 331 0.08 -8.29 17.54
N ILE A 332 1.18 -7.57 17.73
CA ILE A 332 2.25 -7.43 16.76
C ILE A 332 3.34 -8.41 17.15
N TYR A 333 3.75 -9.25 16.21
CA TYR A 333 4.82 -10.21 16.36
C TYR A 333 5.98 -9.82 15.46
N LYS A 334 7.19 -10.01 15.95
CA LYS A 334 8.43 -9.90 15.16
C LYS A 334 9.13 -11.25 15.15
N PHE A 335 9.42 -11.74 13.94
CA PHE A 335 10.16 -12.97 13.71
C PHE A 335 11.48 -12.67 13.02
N ASP A 336 12.54 -13.40 13.39
CA ASP A 336 13.84 -13.36 12.70
C ASP A 336 13.85 -14.37 11.55
N LEU A 337 13.98 -13.87 10.34
CA LEU A 337 13.99 -14.68 9.11
C LEU A 337 15.37 -15.32 8.83
N LEU A 338 16.40 -15.00 9.57
CA LEU A 338 17.71 -15.65 9.50
C LEU A 338 17.79 -16.89 10.41
N ASN A 339 16.98 -16.92 11.47
CA ASN A 339 16.96 -17.96 12.48
C ASN A 339 15.61 -18.72 12.43
N ASP A 340 15.31 -19.39 11.33
CA ASP A 340 14.13 -20.24 11.10
C ASP A 340 12.79 -19.63 11.59
N MET A 341 12.60 -18.33 11.37
CA MET A 341 11.42 -17.58 11.81
C MET A 341 11.21 -17.62 13.33
N LYS A 342 12.29 -17.62 14.11
CA LYS A 342 12.22 -17.56 15.57
C LYS A 342 11.47 -16.31 16.00
N LEU A 343 10.49 -16.46 16.87
CA LEU A 343 9.80 -15.33 17.50
C LEU A 343 10.79 -14.54 18.38
N VAL A 344 10.98 -13.27 18.03
CA VAL A 344 11.88 -12.35 18.74
C VAL A 344 11.12 -11.51 19.77
N LYS A 345 9.93 -11.04 19.37
CA LYS A 345 9.14 -10.16 20.23
C LYS A 345 7.64 -10.22 19.89
N LYS A 346 6.84 -10.04 20.93
CA LYS A 346 5.38 -9.88 20.84
C LYS A 346 4.97 -8.68 21.68
N ILE A 347 4.13 -7.82 21.15
CA ILE A 347 3.51 -6.71 21.88
C ILE A 347 2.02 -6.63 21.58
N LYS A 348 1.25 -6.11 22.52
CA LYS A 348 -0.15 -5.75 22.28
C LYS A 348 -0.21 -4.34 21.70
N HIS A 349 -0.87 -4.19 20.56
CA HIS A 349 -1.27 -2.90 20.01
C HIS A 349 -2.72 -2.61 20.41
N THR A 350 -2.98 -1.40 20.89
CA THR A 350 -4.34 -0.98 21.23
C THR A 350 -4.75 0.14 20.30
N PRO A 351 -5.66 -0.13 19.35
CA PRO A 351 -6.23 0.92 18.51
C PRO A 351 -6.91 2.01 19.36
N PRO A 352 -6.94 3.26 18.92
CA PRO A 352 -7.73 4.30 19.57
C PRO A 352 -9.23 3.93 19.66
N LYS A 353 -9.94 4.55 20.60
CA LYS A 353 -11.40 4.35 20.74
C LYS A 353 -12.12 4.56 19.40
N ASN A 354 -13.01 3.65 19.03
CA ASN A 354 -13.78 3.62 17.80
C ASN A 354 -12.92 3.48 16.51
N MET A 355 -11.72 2.93 16.65
CA MET A 355 -10.87 2.52 15.52
C MET A 355 -10.54 1.04 15.62
N TYR A 356 -10.19 0.48 14.48
CA TYR A 356 -9.65 -0.89 14.38
C TYR A 356 -8.33 -0.86 13.61
N LEU A 357 -7.48 -1.84 13.85
CA LEU A 357 -6.26 -2.02 13.09
C LEU A 357 -6.61 -2.48 11.69
N SER A 358 -6.24 -1.69 10.68
CA SER A 358 -6.50 -2.00 9.28
C SER A 358 -5.38 -2.84 8.67
N THR A 359 -4.14 -2.35 8.71
CA THR A 359 -3.00 -3.02 8.07
C THR A 359 -1.68 -2.58 8.70
N ILE A 360 -0.61 -3.32 8.38
CA ILE A 360 0.76 -2.88 8.67
C ILE A 360 1.52 -2.63 7.37
N ALA A 361 2.52 -1.73 7.46
CA ALA A 361 3.38 -1.36 6.35
C ALA A 361 4.83 -1.15 6.81
N SER A 362 5.82 -1.33 5.91
CA SER A 362 7.27 -1.21 6.22
C SER A 362 8.02 -0.30 5.25
#